data_7f1a9d0aec5a67dfc0c035c10b5d28ba
#
_entry.id   7f1a9d0aec5a67dfc0c035c10b5d28ba
#
_cell.length_a   1.000
_cell.length_b   1.000
_cell.length_c   1.000
_cell.angle_alpha   90.00
_cell.angle_beta   90.00
_cell.angle_gamma   90.00
#
_symmetry.space_group_name_H-M   'P 1'
#
loop_
_entity.id
_entity.type
_entity.pdbx_description
1 polymer ?
#
loop_
_entity_poly.entity_id
_entity_poly.type
_entity_poly.pdbx_seq_one_letter_code
_entity_poly.pdbx_strand_id
1 'polypeptide(L)'
;MCWNGQASAALAAAGVASAAYAALKRDPEPPALWGCLLYFSSMEVLQAVSYTVVNQCGNPLNQILTLFGYLHITFQPFFINAVALYFMPKDLAARIAPFAYTACFIGAICMLVQLYPFAWAGVCEPGRPLCGKLLCTVRGNWHLAWLVPTNGIGNSLTHVDWLGNGYPAYLLTAFAMPALYGSWRFTLFSYLAGPFASNLTTSNINEWPAVWCLFSIGLCLTIIKTPLRHHLYIVTPYWRVASLLRRKVVAAKLTSVIDDRGEPAVEDPT
;
A
#
# COMPACT_ATOMS: atom_id res chain seq x y z
N MET A 1 -8.93 15.46 20.67
CA MET A 1 -7.85 14.68 20.02
C MET A 1 -7.46 13.54 20.95
N CYS A 2 -7.58 12.28 20.49
CA CYS A 2 -7.33 11.09 21.33
C CYS A 2 -5.86 10.66 21.32
N TRP A 3 -5.07 11.12 20.35
CA TRP A 3 -3.65 10.81 20.17
C TRP A 3 -2.76 12.02 20.44
N ASN A 4 -1.51 11.81 20.85
CA ASN A 4 -0.55 12.87 21.16
C ASN A 4 0.90 12.44 20.87
N GLY A 5 1.84 13.39 20.99
CA GLY A 5 3.25 13.14 20.70
C GLY A 5 3.91 12.08 21.59
N GLN A 6 3.48 11.94 22.84
CA GLN A 6 3.99 10.91 23.75
C GLN A 6 3.52 9.52 23.31
N ALA A 7 2.25 9.38 22.87
CA ALA A 7 1.71 8.13 22.36
C ALA A 7 2.42 7.72 21.06
N SER A 8 2.64 8.65 20.12
CA SER A 8 3.43 8.40 18.91
C SER A 8 4.89 8.01 19.25
N ALA A 9 5.54 8.68 20.19
CA ALA A 9 6.90 8.33 20.61
C ALA A 9 6.96 6.93 21.25
N ALA A 10 6.00 6.58 22.10
CA ALA A 10 5.93 5.25 22.71
C ALA A 10 5.71 4.16 21.67
N LEU A 11 4.79 4.37 20.71
CA LEU A 11 4.53 3.43 19.62
C LEU A 11 5.74 3.31 18.67
N ALA A 12 6.40 4.42 18.34
CA ALA A 12 7.63 4.45 17.57
C ALA A 12 8.72 3.61 18.24
N ALA A 13 8.96 3.82 19.54
CA ALA A 13 9.94 3.05 20.30
C ALA A 13 9.62 1.55 20.33
N ALA A 14 8.35 1.19 20.57
CA ALA A 14 7.90 -0.20 20.56
C ALA A 14 8.05 -0.84 19.16
N GLY A 15 7.70 -0.12 18.10
CA GLY A 15 7.82 -0.58 16.73
C GLY A 15 9.28 -0.77 16.29
N VAL A 16 10.15 0.22 16.55
CA VAL A 16 11.58 0.13 16.25
C VAL A 16 12.23 -1.01 17.04
N ALA A 17 11.97 -1.12 18.35
CA ALA A 17 12.50 -2.22 19.17
C ALA A 17 12.03 -3.59 18.66
N SER A 18 10.75 -3.70 18.25
CA SER A 18 10.20 -4.93 17.69
C SER A 18 10.82 -5.28 16.34
N ALA A 19 11.08 -4.30 15.47
CA ALA A 19 11.75 -4.49 14.20
C ALA A 19 13.21 -4.94 14.41
N ALA A 20 13.95 -4.27 15.31
CA ALA A 20 15.31 -4.64 15.67
C ALA A 20 15.36 -6.07 16.25
N TYR A 21 14.46 -6.41 17.16
CA TYR A 21 14.37 -7.77 17.69
C TYR A 21 14.09 -8.80 16.59
N ALA A 22 13.15 -8.51 15.67
CA ALA A 22 12.82 -9.39 14.57
C ALA A 22 13.99 -9.60 13.61
N ALA A 23 14.82 -8.57 13.40
CA ALA A 23 16.02 -8.63 12.55
C ALA A 23 17.21 -9.34 13.20
N LEU A 24 17.36 -9.21 14.52
CA LEU A 24 18.60 -9.62 15.24
C LEU A 24 18.46 -10.91 16.04
N LYS A 25 17.24 -11.48 16.20
CA LYS A 25 17.04 -12.75 16.89
C LYS A 25 17.81 -13.89 16.17
N ARG A 26 18.06 -15.00 16.88
CA ARG A 26 18.84 -16.17 16.39
C ARG A 26 18.31 -16.71 15.04
N ASP A 27 17.01 -16.66 14.83
CA ASP A 27 16.34 -16.99 13.54
C ASP A 27 15.60 -15.73 13.06
N PRO A 28 16.27 -14.87 12.26
CA PRO A 28 15.73 -13.59 11.86
C PRO A 28 14.46 -13.73 11.02
N GLU A 29 13.51 -12.80 11.24
CA GLU A 29 12.38 -12.69 10.34
C GLU A 29 12.83 -12.20 8.94
N PRO A 30 12.09 -12.51 7.88
CA PRO A 30 12.39 -12.02 6.55
C PRO A 30 12.52 -10.49 6.49
N PRO A 31 13.52 -9.96 5.75
CA PRO A 31 13.76 -8.51 5.65
C PRO A 31 12.53 -7.70 5.24
N ALA A 32 11.65 -8.26 4.40
CA ALA A 32 10.40 -7.62 4.00
C ALA A 32 9.49 -7.30 5.20
N LEU A 33 9.46 -8.15 6.24
CA LEU A 33 8.59 -7.96 7.39
C LEU A 33 9.16 -6.96 8.40
N TRP A 34 10.41 -7.16 8.85
CA TRP A 34 10.99 -6.22 9.82
C TRP A 34 11.33 -4.87 9.19
N GLY A 35 11.70 -4.84 7.90
CA GLY A 35 11.94 -3.60 7.17
C GLY A 35 10.66 -2.77 6.99
N CYS A 36 9.53 -3.42 6.69
CA CYS A 36 8.23 -2.76 6.64
C CYS A 36 7.81 -2.21 8.01
N LEU A 37 7.98 -3.00 9.08
CA LEU A 37 7.71 -2.54 10.44
C LEU A 37 8.56 -1.34 10.83
N LEU A 38 9.88 -1.37 10.53
CA LEU A 38 10.78 -0.26 10.78
C LEU A 38 10.37 0.99 10.00
N TYR A 39 9.98 0.83 8.75
CA TYR A 39 9.53 1.92 7.90
C TYR A 39 8.29 2.61 8.49
N PHE A 40 7.24 1.86 8.82
CA PHE A 40 6.04 2.45 9.44
C PHE A 40 6.33 3.05 10.82
N SER A 41 7.23 2.44 11.60
CA SER A 41 7.64 2.98 12.90
C SER A 41 8.40 4.31 12.76
N SER A 42 9.16 4.50 11.68
CA SER A 42 9.85 5.77 11.42
C SER A 42 8.87 6.93 11.16
N MET A 43 7.66 6.65 10.65
CA MET A 43 6.61 7.65 10.54
C MET A 43 6.14 8.12 11.92
N GLU A 44 5.98 7.21 12.87
CA GLU A 44 5.60 7.60 14.23
C GLU A 44 6.68 8.43 14.94
N VAL A 45 7.97 8.18 14.64
CA VAL A 45 9.07 9.08 15.09
C VAL A 45 8.85 10.48 14.52
N LEU A 46 8.61 10.58 13.20
CA LEU A 46 8.36 11.84 12.52
C LEU A 46 7.15 12.57 13.11
N GLN A 47 6.06 11.84 13.35
CA GLN A 47 4.82 12.40 13.93
C GLN A 47 5.04 12.85 15.37
N ALA A 48 5.78 12.11 16.20
CA ALA A 48 6.12 12.50 17.56
C ALA A 48 6.84 13.86 17.59
N VAL A 49 7.79 14.06 16.67
CA VAL A 49 8.47 15.36 16.52
C VAL A 49 7.51 16.43 15.97
N SER A 50 6.63 16.08 15.01
CA SER A 50 5.67 17.03 14.43
C SER A 50 4.69 17.59 15.46
N TYR A 51 4.37 16.84 16.52
CA TYR A 51 3.53 17.35 17.61
C TYR A 51 4.13 18.56 18.35
N THR A 52 5.47 18.73 18.35
CA THR A 52 6.12 19.87 19.01
C THR A 52 5.88 21.19 18.29
N VAL A 53 5.55 21.15 16.99
CA VAL A 53 5.35 22.31 16.12
C VAL A 53 4.00 22.28 15.40
N VAL A 54 3.06 21.47 15.87
CA VAL A 54 1.72 21.33 15.29
C VAL A 54 0.99 22.68 15.25
N ASN A 55 0.26 22.96 14.17
CA ASN A 55 -0.43 24.23 13.87
C ASN A 55 0.50 25.44 13.62
N GLN A 56 1.80 25.27 13.63
CA GLN A 56 2.75 26.36 13.37
C GLN A 56 3.12 26.40 11.87
N CYS A 57 2.18 26.72 10.98
CA CYS A 57 2.37 26.63 9.52
C CYS A 57 3.46 27.58 8.98
N GLY A 58 3.78 28.66 9.69
CA GLY A 58 4.91 29.54 9.39
C GLY A 58 6.27 29.03 9.90
N ASN A 59 6.30 27.96 10.68
CA ASN A 59 7.53 27.40 11.23
C ASN A 59 8.21 26.48 10.21
N PRO A 60 9.45 26.76 9.80
CA PRO A 60 10.17 25.92 8.84
C PRO A 60 10.26 24.45 9.25
N LEU A 61 10.41 24.16 10.56
CA LEU A 61 10.44 22.79 11.05
C LEU A 61 9.13 22.05 10.79
N ASN A 62 7.95 22.70 11.01
CA ASN A 62 6.66 22.11 10.69
C ASN A 62 6.57 21.78 9.19
N GLN A 63 7.00 22.71 8.33
CA GLN A 63 6.96 22.51 6.87
C GLN A 63 7.88 21.37 6.43
N ILE A 64 9.09 21.30 6.95
CA ILE A 64 10.05 20.20 6.66
C ILE A 64 9.49 18.85 7.11
N LEU A 65 8.95 18.77 8.31
CA LEU A 65 8.36 17.53 8.83
C LEU A 65 7.13 17.10 8.02
N THR A 66 6.31 18.04 7.57
CA THR A 66 5.18 17.77 6.67
C THR A 66 5.65 17.23 5.32
N LEU A 67 6.72 17.80 4.76
CA LEU A 67 7.32 17.31 3.52
C LEU A 67 7.85 15.89 3.71
N PHE A 68 8.56 15.59 4.79
CA PHE A 68 9.01 14.23 5.09
C PHE A 68 7.86 13.25 5.28
N GLY A 69 6.73 13.67 5.88
CA GLY A 69 5.51 12.89 5.94
C GLY A 69 4.97 12.53 4.56
N TYR A 70 4.92 13.51 3.66
CA TYR A 70 4.51 13.28 2.28
C TYR A 70 5.47 12.35 1.52
N LEU A 71 6.79 12.54 1.68
CA LEU A 71 7.80 11.66 1.08
C LEU A 71 7.68 10.23 1.61
N HIS A 72 7.44 10.06 2.90
CA HIS A 72 7.21 8.74 3.48
C HIS A 72 6.01 8.05 2.83
N ILE A 73 4.86 8.72 2.66
CA ILE A 73 3.72 8.15 1.94
C ILE A 73 4.09 7.81 0.50
N THR A 74 4.82 8.69 -0.18
CA THR A 74 5.24 8.51 -1.57
C THR A 74 6.03 7.20 -1.78
N PHE A 75 6.91 6.83 -0.85
CA PHE A 75 7.72 5.61 -0.94
C PHE A 75 7.12 4.39 -0.22
N GLN A 76 6.02 4.55 0.47
CA GLN A 76 5.33 3.48 1.20
C GLN A 76 4.96 2.26 0.34
N PRO A 77 4.54 2.41 -0.95
CA PRO A 77 4.24 1.27 -1.81
C PRO A 77 5.39 0.27 -1.99
N PHE A 78 6.65 0.70 -1.91
CA PHE A 78 7.80 -0.21 -1.99
C PHE A 78 7.79 -1.24 -0.85
N PHE A 79 7.53 -0.80 0.37
CA PHE A 79 7.51 -1.66 1.55
C PHE A 79 6.25 -2.54 1.59
N ILE A 80 5.11 -2.02 1.15
CA ILE A 80 3.88 -2.81 0.99
C ILE A 80 4.11 -3.93 -0.02
N ASN A 81 4.73 -3.63 -1.17
CA ASN A 81 5.03 -4.65 -2.20
C ASN A 81 6.09 -5.63 -1.75
N ALA A 82 7.08 -5.22 -0.95
CA ALA A 82 8.03 -6.17 -0.37
C ALA A 82 7.33 -7.25 0.47
N VAL A 83 6.36 -6.84 1.31
CA VAL A 83 5.54 -7.78 2.10
C VAL A 83 4.58 -8.57 1.22
N ALA A 84 3.96 -7.95 0.22
CA ALA A 84 3.06 -8.62 -0.70
C ALA A 84 3.77 -9.73 -1.50
N LEU A 85 5.00 -9.48 -1.98
CA LEU A 85 5.83 -10.44 -2.68
C LEU A 85 6.33 -11.55 -1.75
N TYR A 86 6.59 -11.26 -0.47
CA TYR A 86 6.95 -12.27 0.53
C TYR A 86 5.86 -13.35 0.68
N PHE A 87 4.59 -13.01 0.53
CA PHE A 87 3.48 -13.97 0.60
C PHE A 87 3.24 -14.77 -0.68
N MET A 88 4.12 -14.67 -1.66
CA MET A 88 4.04 -15.39 -2.92
C MET A 88 5.08 -16.51 -3.03
N PRO A 89 4.88 -17.49 -3.94
CA PRO A 89 5.93 -18.45 -4.30
C PRO A 89 7.19 -17.72 -4.77
N LYS A 90 8.36 -18.13 -4.25
CA LYS A 90 9.65 -17.44 -4.45
C LYS A 90 9.98 -17.19 -5.93
N ASP A 91 9.80 -18.20 -6.79
CA ASP A 91 10.11 -18.08 -8.22
C ASP A 91 9.22 -17.06 -8.92
N LEU A 92 7.96 -16.97 -8.51
CA LEU A 92 7.02 -16.02 -9.05
C LEU A 92 7.30 -14.61 -8.52
N ALA A 93 7.56 -14.48 -7.21
CA ALA A 93 7.96 -13.23 -6.60
C ALA A 93 9.20 -12.64 -7.27
N ALA A 94 10.23 -13.44 -7.53
CA ALA A 94 11.45 -13.01 -8.22
C ALA A 94 11.19 -12.48 -9.64
N ARG A 95 10.24 -13.06 -10.36
CA ARG A 95 9.86 -12.60 -11.72
C ARG A 95 9.02 -11.33 -11.69
N ILE A 96 8.20 -11.14 -10.67
CA ILE A 96 7.28 -9.99 -10.54
C ILE A 96 7.98 -8.80 -9.92
N ALA A 97 8.94 -9.01 -9.02
CA ALA A 97 9.60 -7.95 -8.25
C ALA A 97 10.12 -6.79 -9.12
N PRO A 98 10.83 -7.00 -10.25
CA PRO A 98 11.30 -5.89 -11.08
C PRO A 98 10.15 -5.01 -11.58
N PHE A 99 9.06 -5.61 -12.04
CA PHE A 99 7.88 -4.87 -12.52
C PHE A 99 7.17 -4.14 -11.38
N ALA A 100 7.01 -4.81 -10.23
CA ALA A 100 6.37 -4.22 -9.06
C ALA A 100 7.14 -2.97 -8.58
N TYR A 101 8.47 -3.08 -8.42
CA TYR A 101 9.27 -1.95 -7.98
C TYR A 101 9.40 -0.85 -9.04
N THR A 102 9.44 -1.19 -10.33
CA THR A 102 9.37 -0.18 -11.40
C THR A 102 8.05 0.59 -11.35
N ALA A 103 6.93 -0.10 -11.16
CA ALA A 103 5.63 0.56 -11.01
C ALA A 103 5.58 1.44 -9.74
N CYS A 104 6.14 0.98 -8.61
CA CYS A 104 6.27 1.81 -7.40
C CYS A 104 7.11 3.06 -7.67
N PHE A 105 8.21 2.93 -8.41
CA PHE A 105 9.06 4.06 -8.77
C PHE A 105 8.32 5.08 -9.64
N ILE A 106 7.60 4.61 -10.67
CA ILE A 106 6.76 5.47 -11.51
C ILE A 106 5.68 6.15 -10.67
N GLY A 107 5.01 5.38 -9.79
CA GLY A 107 4.01 5.92 -8.86
C GLY A 107 4.57 6.99 -7.93
N ALA A 108 5.78 6.78 -7.41
CA ALA A 108 6.48 7.78 -6.60
C ALA A 108 6.78 9.06 -7.40
N ILE A 109 7.25 8.93 -8.65
CA ILE A 109 7.47 10.09 -9.54
C ILE A 109 6.15 10.84 -9.76
N CYS A 110 5.04 10.13 -10.04
CA CYS A 110 3.72 10.74 -10.21
C CYS A 110 3.28 11.53 -8.97
N MET A 111 3.57 11.03 -7.77
CA MET A 111 3.29 11.76 -6.53
C MET A 111 4.22 12.98 -6.37
N LEU A 112 5.52 12.83 -6.61
CA LEU A 112 6.49 13.92 -6.46
C LEU A 112 6.24 15.06 -7.46
N VAL A 113 5.83 14.76 -8.69
CA VAL A 113 5.46 15.74 -9.70
C VAL A 113 4.30 16.63 -9.22
N GLN A 114 3.43 16.14 -8.34
CA GLN A 114 2.35 16.95 -7.77
C GLN A 114 2.85 18.06 -6.83
N LEU A 115 4.08 17.97 -6.31
CA LEU A 115 4.66 19.03 -5.49
C LEU A 115 5.22 20.19 -6.32
N TYR A 116 5.42 20.02 -7.62
CA TYR A 116 5.97 21.06 -8.46
C TYR A 116 4.87 22.03 -8.91
N PRO A 117 5.03 23.36 -8.73
CA PRO A 117 3.99 24.33 -9.02
C PRO A 117 3.93 24.66 -10.53
N PHE A 118 3.40 23.75 -11.35
CA PHE A 118 3.18 24.02 -12.77
C PHE A 118 2.09 25.08 -12.94
N ALA A 119 2.40 26.18 -13.62
CA ALA A 119 1.45 27.28 -13.85
C ALA A 119 0.18 26.83 -14.61
N TRP A 120 0.33 25.85 -15.53
CA TRP A 120 -0.79 25.31 -16.31
C TRP A 120 -1.68 24.32 -15.54
N ALA A 121 -1.18 23.72 -14.48
CA ALA A 121 -1.91 22.70 -13.73
C ALA A 121 -2.80 23.28 -12.62
N GLY A 122 -2.58 24.56 -12.26
CA GLY A 122 -3.28 25.17 -11.14
C GLY A 122 -2.91 24.55 -9.78
N VAL A 123 -3.80 24.69 -8.82
CA VAL A 123 -3.67 24.14 -7.47
C VAL A 123 -4.67 23.02 -7.24
N CYS A 124 -4.43 22.20 -6.24
CA CYS A 124 -5.37 21.15 -5.83
C CYS A 124 -6.72 21.75 -5.41
N GLU A 125 -7.79 20.99 -5.62
CA GLU A 125 -9.13 21.41 -5.19
C GLU A 125 -9.30 21.28 -3.67
N PRO A 126 -9.90 22.30 -3.01
CA PRO A 126 -10.27 22.20 -1.62
C PRO A 126 -11.18 20.97 -1.37
N GLY A 127 -10.91 20.23 -0.29
CA GLY A 127 -11.64 19.01 0.04
C GLY A 127 -11.02 17.72 -0.51
N ARG A 128 -9.99 17.81 -1.35
CA ARG A 128 -9.17 16.64 -1.72
C ARG A 128 -8.22 16.28 -0.58
N PRO A 129 -7.89 14.98 -0.39
CA PRO A 129 -6.95 14.56 0.64
C PRO A 129 -5.62 15.30 0.52
N LEU A 130 -5.10 15.73 1.65
CA LEU A 130 -3.82 16.45 1.80
C LEU A 130 -3.77 17.83 1.14
N CYS A 131 -4.80 18.29 0.42
CA CYS A 131 -4.77 19.59 -0.26
C CYS A 131 -4.70 20.75 0.74
N GLY A 132 -3.69 21.60 0.59
CA GLY A 132 -3.47 22.80 1.40
C GLY A 132 -2.73 23.90 0.66
N LYS A 133 -2.75 25.12 1.20
CA LYS A 133 -2.05 26.26 0.60
C LYS A 133 -0.54 26.25 0.90
N LEU A 134 -0.15 25.64 2.00
CA LEU A 134 1.23 25.55 2.48
C LEU A 134 1.48 24.13 3.02
N LEU A 135 2.74 23.74 3.06
CA LEU A 135 3.15 22.57 3.84
C LEU A 135 2.88 22.86 5.32
N CYS A 136 1.95 22.12 5.91
CA CYS A 136 1.63 22.30 7.31
C CYS A 136 1.04 21.03 7.94
N THR A 137 1.65 20.58 9.02
CA THR A 137 1.04 19.62 9.92
C THR A 137 0.16 20.36 10.91
N VAL A 138 -1.12 20.05 10.88
CA VAL A 138 -2.13 20.64 11.77
C VAL A 138 -2.73 19.56 12.67
N ARG A 139 -3.41 20.02 13.73
CA ARG A 139 -4.18 19.13 14.60
C ARG A 139 -5.41 18.62 13.87
N GLY A 140 -5.55 17.29 13.75
CA GLY A 140 -6.76 16.66 13.25
C GLY A 140 -7.80 16.41 14.36
N ASN A 141 -8.85 15.68 14.04
CA ASN A 141 -9.90 15.30 14.97
C ASN A 141 -9.39 14.26 15.98
N TRP A 142 -8.63 13.32 15.52
CA TRP A 142 -8.13 12.17 16.28
C TRP A 142 -6.59 12.15 16.37
N HIS A 143 -5.89 12.43 15.27
CA HIS A 143 -4.44 12.43 15.12
C HIS A 143 -3.95 13.73 14.46
N LEU A 144 -2.79 13.69 13.77
CA LEU A 144 -2.29 14.78 12.94
C LEU A 144 -2.95 14.75 11.56
N ALA A 145 -3.18 15.92 11.00
CA ALA A 145 -3.61 16.10 9.62
C ALA A 145 -2.53 16.86 8.84
N TRP A 146 -2.34 16.52 7.57
CA TRP A 146 -1.35 17.16 6.71
C TRP A 146 -2.00 17.99 5.63
N LEU A 147 -1.44 19.17 5.42
CA LEU A 147 -1.77 20.06 4.33
C LEU A 147 -0.54 20.17 3.42
N VAL A 148 -0.73 19.89 2.14
CA VAL A 148 0.35 19.88 1.15
C VAL A 148 -0.07 20.71 -0.06
N PRO A 149 0.73 21.69 -0.51
CA PRO A 149 0.41 22.52 -1.67
C PRO A 149 0.70 21.73 -2.96
N THR A 150 -0.19 20.77 -3.27
CA THR A 150 -0.10 20.01 -4.52
C THR A 150 -0.69 20.78 -5.69
N ASN A 151 -0.16 20.53 -6.89
CA ASN A 151 -0.75 21.07 -8.12
C ASN A 151 -2.06 20.34 -8.50
N GLY A 152 -2.78 20.88 -9.50
CA GLY A 152 -4.07 20.37 -9.94
C GLY A 152 -4.00 19.15 -10.87
N ILE A 153 -2.83 18.57 -11.17
CA ILE A 153 -2.72 17.39 -12.04
C ILE A 153 -3.57 16.24 -11.52
N GLY A 154 -3.58 16.01 -10.20
CA GLY A 154 -4.42 14.98 -9.59
C GLY A 154 -5.91 15.16 -9.87
N ASN A 155 -6.40 16.41 -9.96
CA ASN A 155 -7.80 16.71 -10.25
C ASN A 155 -8.19 16.30 -11.67
N SER A 156 -7.27 16.44 -12.62
CA SER A 156 -7.50 16.11 -14.03
C SER A 156 -7.54 14.60 -14.28
N LEU A 157 -6.83 13.83 -13.46
CA LEU A 157 -6.72 12.37 -13.60
C LEU A 157 -7.86 11.61 -12.90
N THR A 158 -8.53 12.22 -11.95
CA THR A 158 -9.57 11.56 -11.14
C THR A 158 -10.86 12.37 -11.11
N HIS A 159 -11.64 12.30 -12.17
CA HIS A 159 -13.07 12.62 -12.08
C HIS A 159 -13.89 11.54 -11.37
N VAL A 160 -13.25 10.49 -10.87
CA VAL A 160 -13.88 9.34 -10.24
C VAL A 160 -13.54 9.39 -8.75
N ASP A 161 -14.45 9.93 -7.95
CA ASP A 161 -14.24 10.20 -6.52
C ASP A 161 -13.83 8.99 -5.67
N TRP A 162 -14.23 7.79 -6.09
CA TRP A 162 -13.90 6.55 -5.38
C TRP A 162 -12.51 5.99 -5.72
N LEU A 163 -11.84 6.47 -6.78
CA LEU A 163 -10.53 5.96 -7.24
C LEU A 163 -9.35 6.75 -6.64
N GLY A 164 -9.50 7.34 -5.47
CA GLY A 164 -8.38 7.88 -4.72
C GLY A 164 -8.20 9.37 -4.68
N ASN A 165 -9.24 10.13 -5.03
CA ASN A 165 -9.32 11.56 -4.73
C ASN A 165 -8.03 12.36 -4.98
N GLY A 166 -7.30 12.11 -6.06
CA GLY A 166 -6.08 12.82 -6.39
C GLY A 166 -4.77 12.02 -6.25
N TYR A 167 -4.81 10.80 -5.69
CA TYR A 167 -3.62 9.94 -5.54
C TYR A 167 -3.79 8.55 -6.17
N PRO A 168 -4.25 8.44 -7.45
CA PRO A 168 -4.48 7.15 -8.10
C PRO A 168 -3.19 6.33 -8.21
N ALA A 169 -2.05 6.97 -8.44
CA ALA A 169 -0.75 6.32 -8.53
C ALA A 169 -0.40 5.57 -7.24
N TYR A 170 -0.70 6.17 -6.08
CA TYR A 170 -0.51 5.54 -4.79
C TYR A 170 -1.43 4.31 -4.61
N LEU A 171 -2.73 4.44 -4.86
CA LEU A 171 -3.68 3.35 -4.71
C LEU A 171 -3.42 2.20 -5.68
N LEU A 172 -3.06 2.52 -6.92
CA LEU A 172 -2.70 1.52 -7.93
C LEU A 172 -1.47 0.72 -7.49
N THR A 173 -0.43 1.38 -6.99
CA THR A 173 0.82 0.71 -6.61
C THR A 173 0.74 0.02 -5.25
N ALA A 174 0.02 0.58 -4.27
CA ALA A 174 -0.09 0.01 -2.93
C ALA A 174 -1.12 -1.13 -2.82
N PHE A 175 -2.20 -1.10 -3.62
CA PHE A 175 -3.31 -2.06 -3.49
C PHE A 175 -3.68 -2.78 -4.78
N ALA A 176 -3.94 -2.04 -5.88
CA ALA A 176 -4.40 -2.69 -7.11
C ALA A 176 -3.34 -3.65 -7.66
N MET A 177 -2.10 -3.21 -7.76
CA MET A 177 -1.02 -4.03 -8.30
C MET A 177 -0.74 -5.28 -7.45
N PRO A 178 -0.58 -5.23 -6.12
CA PRO A 178 -0.43 -6.43 -5.30
C PRO A 178 -1.60 -7.42 -5.44
N ALA A 179 -2.83 -6.93 -5.54
CA ALA A 179 -3.99 -7.77 -5.80
C ALA A 179 -3.90 -8.43 -7.18
N LEU A 180 -3.57 -7.65 -8.23
CA LEU A 180 -3.49 -8.13 -9.62
C LEU A 180 -2.41 -9.21 -9.81
N TYR A 181 -1.23 -9.06 -9.22
CA TYR A 181 -0.22 -10.12 -9.35
C TYR A 181 -0.43 -11.31 -8.41
N GLY A 182 -1.48 -11.30 -7.59
CA GLY A 182 -2.00 -12.45 -6.85
C GLY A 182 -1.86 -12.40 -5.34
N SER A 183 -1.26 -11.37 -4.75
CA SER A 183 -1.19 -11.21 -3.30
C SER A 183 -2.46 -10.59 -2.70
N TRP A 184 -3.63 -11.00 -3.22
CA TRP A 184 -4.92 -10.39 -2.89
C TRP A 184 -5.31 -10.54 -1.41
N ARG A 185 -4.91 -11.64 -0.75
CA ARG A 185 -5.23 -11.88 0.68
C ARG A 185 -4.54 -10.86 1.57
N PHE A 186 -3.24 -10.63 1.34
CA PHE A 186 -2.50 -9.59 2.04
C PHE A 186 -3.04 -8.20 1.71
N THR A 187 -3.35 -7.94 0.44
CA THR A 187 -3.91 -6.67 0.00
C THR A 187 -5.24 -6.37 0.68
N LEU A 188 -6.15 -7.34 0.72
CA LEU A 188 -7.44 -7.19 1.42
C LEU A 188 -7.24 -6.92 2.91
N PHE A 189 -6.36 -7.68 3.58
CA PHE A 189 -6.05 -7.48 4.99
C PHE A 189 -5.45 -6.09 5.23
N SER A 190 -4.49 -5.67 4.41
CA SER A 190 -3.85 -4.36 4.50
C SER A 190 -4.84 -3.22 4.25
N TYR A 191 -5.75 -3.37 3.29
CA TYR A 191 -6.79 -2.38 3.03
C TYR A 191 -7.77 -2.25 4.20
N LEU A 192 -8.25 -3.36 4.74
CA LEU A 192 -9.20 -3.36 5.86
C LEU A 192 -8.57 -2.81 7.15
N ALA A 193 -7.35 -3.23 7.47
CA ALA A 193 -6.66 -2.80 8.67
C ALA A 193 -6.04 -1.39 8.57
N GLY A 194 -5.90 -0.85 7.37
CA GLY A 194 -5.31 0.45 7.07
C GLY A 194 -6.36 1.48 6.63
N PRO A 195 -6.52 1.72 5.32
CA PRO A 195 -7.39 2.79 4.82
C PRO A 195 -8.84 2.71 5.29
N PHE A 196 -9.43 1.51 5.30
CA PHE A 196 -10.81 1.32 5.74
C PHE A 196 -10.96 1.62 7.24
N ALA A 197 -10.05 1.09 8.09
CA ALA A 197 -10.05 1.39 9.51
C ALA A 197 -9.81 2.89 9.78
N SER A 198 -8.96 3.56 8.99
CA SER A 198 -8.71 5.00 9.09
C SER A 198 -9.98 5.81 8.79
N ASN A 199 -10.73 5.42 7.75
CA ASN A 199 -12.01 6.05 7.41
C ASN A 199 -13.07 5.88 8.51
N LEU A 200 -13.06 4.75 9.22
CA LEU A 200 -13.96 4.54 10.37
C LEU A 200 -13.52 5.34 11.62
N THR A 201 -12.22 5.66 11.73
CA THR A 201 -11.66 6.35 12.90
C THR A 201 -11.86 7.85 12.83
N THR A 202 -11.73 8.45 11.64
CA THR A 202 -11.84 9.90 11.45
C THR A 202 -12.53 10.27 10.14
N SER A 203 -13.38 11.31 10.23
CA SER A 203 -14.02 11.93 9.05
C SER A 203 -13.09 12.92 8.34
N ASN A 204 -11.94 13.27 8.93
CA ASN A 204 -10.98 14.20 8.35
C ASN A 204 -10.06 13.46 7.37
N ILE A 205 -10.28 13.63 6.07
CA ILE A 205 -9.51 12.98 5.01
C ILE A 205 -8.01 13.30 5.01
N ASN A 206 -7.63 14.47 5.55
CA ASN A 206 -6.22 14.88 5.67
C ASN A 206 -5.50 14.17 6.81
N GLU A 207 -6.24 13.47 7.66
CA GLU A 207 -5.76 12.70 8.80
C GLU A 207 -5.58 11.22 8.47
N TRP A 208 -6.27 10.70 7.44
CA TRP A 208 -6.24 9.28 7.07
C TRP A 208 -4.83 8.71 6.90
N PRO A 209 -3.88 9.39 6.23
CA PRO A 209 -2.55 8.83 6.06
C PRO A 209 -1.80 8.66 7.38
N ALA A 210 -1.97 9.60 8.33
CA ALA A 210 -1.34 9.51 9.65
C ALA A 210 -1.92 8.34 10.47
N VAL A 211 -3.25 8.22 10.49
CA VAL A 211 -3.97 7.13 11.17
C VAL A 211 -3.63 5.78 10.55
N TRP A 212 -3.53 5.72 9.21
CA TRP A 212 -3.14 4.49 8.55
C TRP A 212 -1.72 4.05 8.89
N CYS A 213 -0.74 4.95 8.91
CA CYS A 213 0.64 4.61 9.30
C CYS A 213 0.69 4.01 10.72
N LEU A 214 -0.09 4.57 11.63
CA LEU A 214 -0.25 4.04 12.98
C LEU A 214 -0.80 2.61 12.99
N PHE A 215 -1.90 2.34 12.28
CA PHE A 215 -2.48 1.01 12.20
C PHE A 215 -1.56 0.01 11.49
N SER A 216 -0.71 0.48 10.57
CA SER A 216 0.25 -0.38 9.85
C SER A 216 1.32 -0.98 10.76
N ILE A 217 1.68 -0.32 11.86
CA ILE A 217 2.55 -0.91 12.88
C ILE A 217 1.86 -2.12 13.52
N GLY A 218 0.60 -1.95 13.94
CA GLY A 218 -0.20 -3.05 14.49
C GLY A 218 -0.39 -4.20 13.49
N LEU A 219 -0.62 -3.87 12.22
CA LEU A 219 -0.71 -4.84 11.13
C LEU A 219 0.60 -5.63 10.97
N CYS A 220 1.75 -4.96 10.91
CA CYS A 220 3.06 -5.60 10.78
C CYS A 220 3.35 -6.51 12.00
N LEU A 221 3.07 -6.04 13.21
CA LEU A 221 3.23 -6.83 14.42
C LEU A 221 2.32 -8.06 14.42
N THR A 222 1.08 -7.93 13.98
CA THR A 222 0.13 -9.05 13.87
C THR A 222 0.65 -10.09 12.89
N ILE A 223 1.17 -9.68 11.73
CA ILE A 223 1.77 -10.59 10.74
C ILE A 223 2.99 -11.31 11.32
N ILE A 224 3.86 -10.59 12.04
CA ILE A 224 5.11 -11.16 12.57
C ILE A 224 4.84 -12.12 13.75
N LYS A 225 3.87 -11.81 14.61
CA LYS A 225 3.67 -12.47 15.89
C LYS A 225 2.55 -13.51 15.95
N THR A 226 1.69 -13.56 14.93
CA THR A 226 0.52 -14.44 14.96
C THR A 226 0.51 -15.44 13.81
N PRO A 227 -0.25 -16.54 13.93
CA PRO A 227 -0.43 -17.52 12.86
C PRO A 227 -1.19 -16.94 11.64
N LEU A 228 -1.75 -15.73 11.72
CA LEU A 228 -2.45 -15.08 10.62
C LEU A 228 -1.61 -15.05 9.35
N ARG A 229 -0.28 -14.86 9.48
CA ARG A 229 0.61 -14.83 8.31
C ARG A 229 0.51 -16.08 7.45
N HIS A 230 0.22 -17.26 8.03
CA HIS A 230 0.06 -18.49 7.27
C HIS A 230 -1.14 -18.46 6.34
N HIS A 231 -2.18 -17.73 6.69
CA HIS A 231 -3.38 -17.54 5.86
C HIS A 231 -3.18 -16.52 4.73
N LEU A 232 -2.15 -15.69 4.83
CA LEU A 232 -1.85 -14.67 3.81
C LEU A 232 -1.05 -15.23 2.63
N TYR A 233 -0.38 -16.39 2.79
CA TYR A 233 0.36 -17.04 1.71
C TYR A 233 -0.55 -17.50 0.58
N ILE A 234 -0.06 -17.33 -0.65
CA ILE A 234 -0.71 -17.78 -1.87
C ILE A 234 0.12 -18.89 -2.52
N VAL A 235 -0.44 -20.09 -2.55
CA VAL A 235 0.22 -21.25 -3.15
C VAL A 235 0.13 -21.17 -4.69
N THR A 236 -1.04 -20.79 -5.22
CA THR A 236 -1.29 -20.69 -6.66
C THR A 236 -2.03 -19.39 -6.98
N PRO A 237 -1.43 -18.48 -7.76
CA PRO A 237 -2.10 -17.27 -8.20
C PRO A 237 -3.38 -17.58 -8.99
N TYR A 238 -4.43 -16.81 -8.79
CA TYR A 238 -5.75 -17.05 -9.38
C TYR A 238 -5.74 -17.09 -10.92
N TRP A 239 -4.87 -16.33 -11.60
CA TRP A 239 -4.74 -16.41 -13.08
C TRP A 239 -4.17 -17.73 -13.56
N ARG A 240 -3.30 -18.41 -12.78
CA ARG A 240 -2.86 -19.78 -13.09
C ARG A 240 -4.02 -20.76 -12.94
N VAL A 241 -4.85 -20.60 -11.92
CA VAL A 241 -6.08 -21.40 -11.77
C VAL A 241 -7.00 -21.17 -12.96
N ALA A 242 -7.23 -19.90 -13.36
CA ALA A 242 -8.03 -19.56 -14.52
C ALA A 242 -7.46 -20.15 -15.83
N SER A 243 -6.13 -20.13 -16.01
CA SER A 243 -5.48 -20.73 -17.18
C SER A 243 -5.59 -22.25 -17.21
N LEU A 244 -5.49 -22.92 -16.07
CA LEU A 244 -5.69 -24.36 -15.93
C LEU A 244 -7.14 -24.76 -16.20
N LEU A 245 -8.11 -23.99 -15.70
CA LEU A 245 -9.54 -24.19 -15.99
C LEU A 245 -9.83 -23.99 -17.48
N ARG A 246 -9.28 -22.94 -18.09
CA ARG A 246 -9.42 -22.69 -19.53
C ARG A 246 -8.85 -23.83 -20.37
N ARG A 247 -7.66 -24.37 -20.00
CA ARG A 247 -7.08 -25.55 -20.67
C ARG A 247 -7.96 -26.79 -20.52
N LYS A 248 -8.54 -27.04 -19.35
CA LYS A 248 -9.47 -28.18 -19.13
C LYS A 248 -10.75 -28.04 -19.97
N VAL A 249 -11.31 -26.82 -20.04
CA VAL A 249 -12.51 -26.55 -20.86
C VAL A 249 -12.22 -26.72 -22.34
N VAL A 250 -11.06 -26.26 -22.83
CA VAL A 250 -10.65 -26.43 -24.22
C VAL A 250 -10.41 -27.92 -24.54
N ALA A 251 -9.73 -28.66 -23.64
CA ALA A 251 -9.52 -30.08 -23.81
C ALA A 251 -10.82 -30.86 -23.83
N ALA A 252 -11.75 -30.60 -22.91
CA ALA A 252 -13.07 -31.22 -22.88
C ALA A 252 -13.88 -30.94 -24.16
N LYS A 253 -13.81 -29.69 -24.67
CA LYS A 253 -14.49 -29.30 -25.90
C LYS A 253 -13.84 -29.98 -27.14
N LEU A 254 -12.53 -30.19 -27.13
CA LEU A 254 -11.83 -30.93 -28.20
C LEU A 254 -12.24 -32.40 -28.23
N THR A 255 -12.33 -33.02 -27.04
CA THR A 255 -12.77 -34.42 -26.90
C THR A 255 -14.22 -34.59 -27.39
N SER A 256 -15.12 -33.67 -27.02
CA SER A 256 -16.51 -33.75 -27.50
C SER A 256 -16.66 -33.57 -29.02
N VAL A 257 -15.78 -32.75 -29.64
CA VAL A 257 -15.78 -32.55 -31.10
C VAL A 257 -15.20 -33.77 -31.85
N ILE A 258 -14.28 -34.51 -31.21
CA ILE A 258 -13.73 -35.76 -31.77
C ILE A 258 -14.75 -36.89 -31.69
N ASP A 259 -15.46 -37.02 -30.56
CA ASP A 259 -16.55 -37.96 -30.38
C ASP A 259 -17.72 -37.71 -31.35
N ASP A 260 -18.06 -36.43 -31.60
CA ASP A 260 -19.14 -36.07 -32.53
C ASP A 260 -18.82 -36.30 -34.03
N ARG A 261 -17.51 -36.41 -34.37
CA ARG A 261 -17.07 -36.70 -35.75
C ARG A 261 -16.94 -38.16 -36.06
N GLY A 262 -17.30 -39.06 -35.13
CA GLY A 262 -17.32 -40.52 -35.30
C GLY A 262 -16.11 -41.03 -36.09
N GLU A 263 -15.09 -41.58 -35.43
CA GLU A 263 -14.05 -42.32 -36.16
C GLU A 263 -14.74 -43.35 -37.04
N PRO A 264 -14.39 -43.47 -38.35
CA PRO A 264 -14.83 -44.58 -39.15
C PRO A 264 -14.25 -45.88 -38.53
N ALA A 265 -15.11 -46.82 -38.23
CA ALA A 265 -14.72 -48.14 -37.78
C ALA A 265 -13.63 -48.67 -38.72
N VAL A 266 -12.44 -48.91 -38.18
CA VAL A 266 -11.42 -49.67 -38.88
C VAL A 266 -11.98 -51.08 -39.02
N GLU A 267 -12.50 -51.45 -40.21
CA GLU A 267 -12.81 -52.80 -40.56
C GLU A 267 -11.51 -53.62 -40.51
N ASP A 268 -11.49 -54.62 -39.64
CA ASP A 268 -10.44 -55.60 -39.48
C ASP A 268 -10.43 -56.51 -40.72
N PRO A 269 -9.36 -56.58 -41.52
CA PRO A 269 -9.32 -57.52 -42.64
C PRO A 269 -8.98 -58.92 -42.11
N THR A 270 -9.97 -59.78 -42.10
CA THR A 270 -9.82 -61.22 -41.94
C THR A 270 -9.00 -61.84 -43.10
#